data_1990e52d106a9c268ddaa0aba5b1cf9a
#
_entry.id   1990e52d106a9c268ddaa0aba5b1cf9a
#
_cell.length_a   1.000
_cell.length_b   1.000
_cell.length_c   1.000
_cell.angle_alpha   90.00
_cell.angle_beta   90.00
_cell.angle_gamma   90.00
#
_symmetry.space_group_name_H-M   'P 1'
#
loop_
_entity.id
_entity.type
_entity.pdbx_description
1 polymer ?
#
loop_
_entity_poly.entity_id
_entity_poly.type
_entity_poly.pdbx_seq_one_letter_code
_entity_poly.pdbx_strand_id
1 'polypeptide(L)'
;MERTRETAAPIARAKGLRVRKAAGLIECDFGKWTGRKLGDLRRLNAWRTVQRYPSGFTFPGGESFSGMQTRAGECVQSLVSQHAGQTIVAVSHADVIKAIVAGAVGSHLDLFQRIVVSPCSITAILHSPDGPIVLAVNSTGDDLRALAPS
;
A
#
# COMPACT_ATOMS: atom_id res chain seq x y z
N MET A 1 -2.46 7.60 10.57
CA MET A 1 -1.00 7.51 10.87
C MET A 1 -0.69 6.88 12.23
N GLU A 2 -1.54 7.03 13.22
CA GLU A 2 -1.36 6.39 14.54
C GLU A 2 -1.35 4.86 14.43
N ARG A 3 -2.36 4.29 13.79
CA ARG A 3 -2.49 2.83 13.56
C ARG A 3 -1.25 2.16 12.96
N THR A 4 -0.64 2.74 11.95
CA THR A 4 0.56 2.17 11.31
C THR A 4 1.79 2.25 12.22
N ARG A 5 1.91 3.29 13.05
CA ARG A 5 2.98 3.38 14.07
C ARG A 5 2.79 2.34 15.17
N GLU A 6 1.57 2.16 15.64
CA GLU A 6 1.23 1.16 16.67
C GLU A 6 1.52 -0.26 16.16
N THR A 7 1.20 -0.56 14.89
CA THR A 7 1.54 -1.85 14.26
C THR A 7 3.05 -2.02 14.07
N ALA A 8 3.76 -0.96 13.67
CA ALA A 8 5.22 -1.02 13.45
C ALA A 8 6.03 -1.15 14.75
N ALA A 9 5.54 -0.58 15.85
CA ALA A 9 6.30 -0.50 17.09
C ALA A 9 6.72 -1.85 17.69
N PRO A 10 5.85 -2.87 17.82
CA PRO A 10 6.25 -4.19 18.34
C PRO A 10 7.24 -4.90 17.42
N ILE A 11 7.09 -4.75 16.08
CA ILE A 11 8.00 -5.34 15.10
C ILE A 11 9.41 -4.72 15.26
N ALA A 12 9.48 -3.40 15.31
CA ALA A 12 10.74 -2.68 15.47
C ALA A 12 11.43 -3.06 16.80
N ARG A 13 10.66 -3.16 17.90
CA ARG A 13 11.16 -3.57 19.20
C ARG A 13 11.76 -4.99 19.18
N ALA A 14 11.04 -5.94 18.57
CA ALA A 14 11.49 -7.32 18.45
C ALA A 14 12.78 -7.48 17.63
N LYS A 15 13.05 -6.54 16.72
CA LYS A 15 14.24 -6.54 15.85
C LYS A 15 15.33 -5.55 16.29
N GLY A 16 15.16 -4.83 17.39
CA GLY A 16 16.11 -3.80 17.82
C GLY A 16 16.22 -2.61 16.85
N LEU A 17 15.16 -2.33 16.08
CA LEU A 17 15.13 -1.30 15.05
C LEU A 17 14.35 -0.07 15.52
N ARG A 18 14.51 1.04 14.78
CA ARG A 18 13.73 2.26 14.99
C ARG A 18 12.72 2.45 13.85
N VAL A 19 11.49 2.79 14.20
CA VAL A 19 10.47 3.15 13.22
C VAL A 19 10.82 4.50 12.58
N ARG A 20 10.91 4.52 11.24
CA ARG A 20 11.09 5.73 10.44
C ARG A 20 9.79 6.07 9.72
N LYS A 21 9.50 7.36 9.56
CA LYS A 21 8.34 7.82 8.77
C LYS A 21 8.72 7.88 7.29
N ALA A 22 7.86 7.35 6.45
CA ALA A 22 7.95 7.44 4.99
C ALA A 22 6.71 8.18 4.47
N ALA A 23 6.87 9.43 4.07
CA ALA A 23 5.75 10.29 3.62
C ALA A 23 5.04 9.70 2.38
N GLY A 24 5.78 9.06 1.48
CA GLY A 24 5.21 8.42 0.30
C GLY A 24 4.31 7.21 0.60
N LEU A 25 4.35 6.64 1.82
CA LEU A 25 3.54 5.48 2.21
C LEU A 25 2.35 5.83 3.13
N ILE A 26 1.99 7.11 3.26
CA ILE A 26 0.80 7.51 4.02
C ILE A 26 -0.47 7.15 3.25
N GLU A 27 -1.60 7.09 3.96
CA GLU A 27 -2.92 6.84 3.36
C GLU A 27 -3.26 7.88 2.28
N CYS A 28 -4.13 7.50 1.36
CA CYS A 28 -4.71 8.41 0.39
C CYS A 28 -5.36 9.61 1.10
N ASP A 29 -5.08 10.81 0.62
CA ASP A 29 -5.79 11.99 1.11
C ASP A 29 -7.20 12.03 0.49
N PHE A 30 -8.17 11.60 1.26
CA PHE A 30 -9.58 11.58 0.86
C PHE A 30 -10.24 12.97 0.88
N GLY A 31 -9.51 14.03 1.25
CA GLY A 31 -9.99 15.40 1.28
C GLY A 31 -11.32 15.52 2.04
N LYS A 32 -12.35 16.07 1.38
CA LYS A 32 -13.69 16.27 1.97
C LYS A 32 -14.44 14.96 2.32
N TRP A 33 -13.91 13.81 1.95
CA TRP A 33 -14.50 12.51 2.31
C TRP A 33 -13.93 11.95 3.61
N THR A 34 -12.84 12.51 4.11
CA THR A 34 -12.21 12.08 5.37
C THR A 34 -13.22 12.16 6.52
N GLY A 35 -13.33 11.08 7.29
CA GLY A 35 -14.22 10.97 8.45
C GLY A 35 -15.70 10.74 8.13
N ARG A 36 -16.12 10.75 6.86
CA ARG A 36 -17.50 10.44 6.48
C ARG A 36 -17.79 8.94 6.59
N LYS A 37 -19.02 8.60 6.87
CA LYS A 37 -19.47 7.20 6.93
C LYS A 37 -19.46 6.58 5.52
N LEU A 38 -18.90 5.38 5.40
CA LEU A 38 -18.81 4.66 4.13
C LEU A 38 -20.19 4.46 3.46
N GLY A 39 -21.24 4.23 4.25
CA GLY A 39 -22.61 4.10 3.76
C GLY A 39 -23.11 5.35 3.03
N ASP A 40 -22.72 6.56 3.51
CA ASP A 40 -23.10 7.83 2.87
C ASP A 40 -22.29 8.05 1.59
N LEU A 41 -21.00 7.70 1.61
CA LEU A 41 -20.13 7.81 0.44
C LEU A 41 -20.60 6.89 -0.69
N ARG A 42 -21.06 5.68 -0.38
CA ARG A 42 -21.59 4.71 -1.36
C ARG A 42 -22.83 5.21 -2.14
N ARG A 43 -23.56 6.19 -1.59
CA ARG A 43 -24.72 6.82 -2.25
C ARG A 43 -24.34 7.94 -3.22
N LEU A 44 -23.09 8.38 -3.21
CA LEU A 44 -22.62 9.41 -4.12
C LEU A 44 -22.41 8.84 -5.53
N ASN A 45 -22.79 9.60 -6.57
CA ASN A 45 -22.50 9.22 -7.97
C ASN A 45 -20.99 9.00 -8.20
N ALA A 46 -20.16 9.80 -7.55
CA ALA A 46 -18.70 9.68 -7.61
C ALA A 46 -18.17 8.35 -7.04
N TRP A 47 -18.92 7.65 -6.18
CA TRP A 47 -18.53 6.34 -5.66
C TRP A 47 -18.36 5.30 -6.79
N ARG A 48 -19.20 5.37 -7.82
CA ARG A 48 -19.07 4.48 -8.98
C ARG A 48 -17.74 4.69 -9.71
N THR A 49 -17.28 5.95 -9.83
CA THR A 49 -15.98 6.27 -10.43
C THR A 49 -14.84 5.71 -9.57
N VAL A 50 -14.89 5.90 -8.26
CA VAL A 50 -13.93 5.33 -7.31
C VAL A 50 -13.79 3.80 -7.49
N GLN A 51 -14.88 3.10 -7.77
CA GLN A 51 -14.87 1.64 -7.90
C GLN A 51 -14.50 1.13 -9.30
N ARG A 52 -14.78 1.89 -10.35
CA ARG A 52 -14.67 1.41 -11.74
C ARG A 52 -13.60 2.11 -12.55
N TYR A 53 -13.27 3.33 -12.17
CA TYR A 53 -12.32 4.19 -12.89
C TYR A 53 -11.49 5.03 -11.91
N PRO A 54 -10.81 4.38 -10.93
CA PRO A 54 -10.02 5.08 -9.92
C PRO A 54 -8.88 5.91 -10.53
N SER A 55 -8.28 5.49 -11.65
CA SER A 55 -7.19 6.25 -12.29
C SER A 55 -7.62 7.66 -12.74
N GLY A 56 -8.90 7.85 -13.07
CA GLY A 56 -9.47 9.15 -13.41
C GLY A 56 -10.11 9.89 -12.24
N PHE A 57 -10.00 9.40 -11.01
CA PHE A 57 -10.67 10.00 -9.86
C PHE A 57 -9.71 10.81 -8.98
N THR A 58 -10.16 12.03 -8.64
CA THR A 58 -9.49 12.89 -7.65
C THR A 58 -10.49 13.20 -6.54
N PHE A 59 -10.08 13.00 -5.29
CA PHE A 59 -10.92 13.32 -4.14
C PHE A 59 -11.10 14.84 -4.01
N PRO A 60 -12.32 15.34 -3.76
CA PRO A 60 -12.55 16.76 -3.60
C PRO A 60 -11.72 17.36 -2.46
N GLY A 61 -10.75 18.23 -2.79
CA GLY A 61 -9.81 18.80 -1.84
C GLY A 61 -8.78 17.81 -1.27
N GLY A 62 -8.61 16.68 -1.93
CA GLY A 62 -7.61 15.65 -1.60
C GLY A 62 -6.74 15.28 -2.80
N GLU A 63 -6.13 14.10 -2.78
CA GLU A 63 -5.28 13.62 -3.87
C GLU A 63 -6.05 12.72 -4.86
N SER A 64 -5.45 12.41 -6.01
CA SER A 64 -5.93 11.38 -6.92
C SER A 64 -5.35 10.02 -6.57
N PHE A 65 -6.03 8.93 -6.96
CA PHE A 65 -5.46 7.59 -6.81
C PHE A 65 -4.17 7.42 -7.64
N SER A 66 -4.10 8.04 -8.81
CA SER A 66 -2.85 8.04 -9.63
C SER A 66 -1.72 8.78 -8.92
N GLY A 67 -1.98 9.93 -8.29
CA GLY A 67 -1.00 10.64 -7.48
C GLY A 67 -0.50 9.80 -6.31
N MET A 68 -1.42 9.16 -5.58
CA MET A 68 -1.09 8.22 -4.51
C MET A 68 -0.21 7.06 -5.01
N GLN A 69 -0.57 6.44 -6.14
CA GLN A 69 0.22 5.35 -6.73
C GLN A 69 1.64 5.81 -7.10
N THR A 70 1.76 6.98 -7.73
CA THR A 70 3.06 7.55 -8.13
C THR A 70 3.96 7.77 -6.91
N ARG A 71 3.48 8.51 -5.90
CA ARG A 71 4.30 8.78 -4.71
C ARG A 71 4.66 7.53 -3.92
N ALA A 72 3.76 6.54 -3.88
CA ALA A 72 4.02 5.28 -3.21
C ALA A 72 5.07 4.46 -3.96
N GLY A 73 4.98 4.40 -5.28
CA GLY A 73 5.96 3.73 -6.14
C GLY A 73 7.35 4.36 -6.03
N GLU A 74 7.45 5.68 -6.13
CA GLU A 74 8.71 6.43 -5.95
C GLU A 74 9.34 6.18 -4.57
N CYS A 75 8.51 6.17 -3.53
CA CYS A 75 8.97 5.86 -2.18
C CYS A 75 9.53 4.44 -2.07
N VAL A 76 8.84 3.44 -2.63
CA VAL A 76 9.32 2.06 -2.65
C VAL A 76 10.63 1.95 -3.43
N GLN A 77 10.74 2.55 -4.61
CA GLN A 77 11.97 2.55 -5.40
C GLN A 77 13.15 3.18 -4.64
N SER A 78 12.91 4.29 -3.96
CA SER A 78 13.91 4.95 -3.11
C SER A 78 14.37 4.04 -1.97
N LEU A 79 13.42 3.36 -1.29
CA LEU A 79 13.73 2.42 -0.21
C LEU A 79 14.55 1.22 -0.73
N VAL A 80 14.16 0.65 -1.86
CA VAL A 80 14.89 -0.46 -2.51
C VAL A 80 16.32 -0.06 -2.84
N SER A 81 16.52 1.12 -3.42
CA SER A 81 17.87 1.65 -3.77
C SER A 81 18.74 1.87 -2.54
N GLN A 82 18.16 2.42 -1.45
CA GLN A 82 18.88 2.69 -0.22
C GLN A 82 19.23 1.45 0.59
N HIS A 83 18.52 0.34 0.38
CA HIS A 83 18.59 -0.87 1.17
C HIS A 83 18.80 -2.13 0.30
N ALA A 84 19.63 -2.02 -0.75
CA ALA A 84 19.92 -3.12 -1.65
C ALA A 84 20.37 -4.39 -0.89
N GLY A 85 19.81 -5.53 -1.23
CA GLY A 85 20.11 -6.82 -0.58
C GLY A 85 19.57 -6.98 0.85
N GLN A 86 18.73 -6.04 1.31
CA GLN A 86 18.16 -6.09 2.65
C GLN A 86 16.64 -6.35 2.60
N THR A 87 16.10 -6.83 3.72
CA THR A 87 14.65 -6.94 3.93
C THR A 87 14.14 -5.70 4.65
N ILE A 88 13.13 -5.05 4.09
CA ILE A 88 12.46 -3.89 4.65
C ILE A 88 11.06 -4.30 5.08
N VAL A 89 10.62 -3.86 6.27
CA VAL A 89 9.23 -3.93 6.70
C VAL A 89 8.62 -2.53 6.59
N ALA A 90 7.69 -2.37 5.65
CA ALA A 90 6.90 -1.14 5.48
C ALA A 90 5.48 -1.36 6.00
N VAL A 91 5.03 -0.53 6.94
CA VAL A 91 3.66 -0.58 7.46
C VAL A 91 2.87 0.59 6.87
N SER A 92 1.81 0.25 6.13
CA SER A 92 1.04 1.22 5.36
C SER A 92 -0.47 0.92 5.45
N HIS A 93 -1.24 1.40 4.50
CA HIS A 93 -2.69 1.36 4.43
C HIS A 93 -3.14 0.52 3.22
N ALA A 94 -4.38 0.02 3.28
CA ALA A 94 -4.88 -0.93 2.28
C ALA A 94 -4.79 -0.40 0.84
N ASP A 95 -5.27 0.82 0.57
CA ASP A 95 -5.29 1.33 -0.80
C ASP A 95 -3.87 1.62 -1.33
N VAL A 96 -2.96 2.06 -0.47
CA VAL A 96 -1.54 2.26 -0.81
C VAL A 96 -0.88 0.92 -1.17
N ILE A 97 -1.08 -0.12 -0.33
CA ILE A 97 -0.53 -1.46 -0.58
C ILE A 97 -1.08 -2.05 -1.89
N LYS A 98 -2.41 -1.95 -2.12
CA LYS A 98 -3.04 -2.39 -3.37
C LYS A 98 -2.46 -1.69 -4.60
N ALA A 99 -2.23 -0.38 -4.51
CA ALA A 99 -1.66 0.39 -5.61
C ALA A 99 -0.20 -0.01 -5.90
N ILE A 100 0.59 -0.31 -4.87
CA ILE A 100 1.95 -0.85 -5.01
C ILE A 100 1.92 -2.23 -5.66
N VAL A 101 1.03 -3.13 -5.21
CA VAL A 101 0.88 -4.47 -5.79
C VAL A 101 0.45 -4.37 -7.25
N ALA A 102 -0.55 -3.54 -7.58
CA ALA A 102 -0.99 -3.33 -8.95
C ALA A 102 0.16 -2.87 -9.85
N GLY A 103 0.98 -1.91 -9.38
CA GLY A 103 2.18 -1.47 -10.09
C GLY A 103 3.20 -2.59 -10.26
N ALA A 104 3.44 -3.40 -9.22
CA ALA A 104 4.43 -4.48 -9.25
C ALA A 104 4.07 -5.60 -10.24
N VAL A 105 2.77 -5.91 -10.42
CA VAL A 105 2.32 -6.91 -11.40
C VAL A 105 1.96 -6.32 -12.77
N GLY A 106 2.19 -5.02 -13.00
CA GLY A 106 1.84 -4.34 -14.25
C GLY A 106 0.33 -4.24 -14.50
N SER A 107 -0.49 -4.31 -13.46
CA SER A 107 -1.94 -4.19 -13.58
C SER A 107 -2.35 -2.72 -13.65
N HIS A 108 -3.34 -2.42 -14.50
CA HIS A 108 -3.91 -1.07 -14.54
C HIS A 108 -4.51 -0.67 -13.19
N LEU A 109 -4.33 0.58 -12.79
CA LEU A 109 -4.83 1.10 -11.51
C LEU A 109 -6.34 0.91 -11.34
N ASP A 110 -7.12 0.89 -12.40
CA ASP A 110 -8.57 0.65 -12.35
C ASP A 110 -8.94 -0.76 -11.84
N LEU A 111 -7.97 -1.67 -11.74
CA LEU A 111 -8.18 -3.01 -11.23
C LEU A 111 -7.74 -3.17 -9.77
N PHE A 112 -7.10 -2.16 -9.17
CA PHE A 112 -6.50 -2.29 -7.84
C PHE A 112 -7.53 -2.59 -6.72
N GLN A 113 -8.78 -2.18 -6.90
CA GLN A 113 -9.87 -2.51 -5.96
C GLN A 113 -10.25 -4.00 -5.95
N ARG A 114 -9.76 -4.78 -6.92
CA ARG A 114 -9.92 -6.25 -6.94
C ARG A 114 -8.91 -6.97 -6.04
N ILE A 115 -7.92 -6.25 -5.53
CA ILE A 115 -6.94 -6.76 -4.56
C ILE A 115 -7.50 -6.57 -3.16
N VAL A 116 -7.45 -7.62 -2.34
CA VAL A 116 -7.86 -7.56 -0.93
C VAL A 116 -6.61 -7.39 -0.07
N VAL A 117 -6.66 -6.44 0.87
CA VAL A 117 -5.63 -6.24 1.90
C VAL A 117 -6.35 -6.04 3.23
N SER A 118 -6.25 -7.04 4.09
CA SER A 118 -6.87 -7.06 5.42
C SER A 118 -5.98 -6.37 6.46
N PRO A 119 -6.54 -5.87 7.56
CA PRO A 119 -5.73 -5.40 8.68
C PRO A 119 -4.75 -6.47 9.17
N CYS A 120 -3.52 -6.06 9.47
CA CYS A 120 -2.43 -6.94 9.94
C CYS A 120 -2.02 -8.06 8.97
N SER A 121 -2.46 -8.02 7.71
CA SER A 121 -1.97 -8.93 6.67
C SER A 121 -0.57 -8.52 6.19
N ILE A 122 0.13 -9.48 5.62
CA ILE A 122 1.47 -9.30 5.04
C ILE A 122 1.39 -9.45 3.52
N THR A 123 1.97 -8.48 2.83
CA THR A 123 2.23 -8.53 1.39
C THR A 123 3.73 -8.52 1.20
N ALA A 124 4.28 -9.50 0.48
CA ALA A 124 5.71 -9.65 0.24
C ALA A 124 6.02 -9.43 -1.24
N ILE A 125 6.95 -8.53 -1.52
CA ILE A 125 7.44 -8.22 -2.87
C ILE A 125 8.96 -8.29 -2.86
N LEU A 126 9.51 -9.12 -3.73
CA LEU A 126 10.92 -9.19 -4.01
C LEU A 126 11.25 -8.18 -5.12
N HIS A 127 12.24 -7.33 -4.89
CA HIS A 127 12.77 -6.42 -5.92
C HIS A 127 14.11 -6.96 -6.42
N SER A 128 14.16 -7.29 -7.70
CA SER A 128 15.35 -7.77 -8.40
C SER A 128 15.75 -6.81 -9.54
N PRO A 129 16.94 -6.96 -10.14
CA PRO A 129 17.31 -6.18 -11.33
C PRO A 129 16.34 -6.34 -12.51
N ASP A 130 15.65 -7.49 -12.58
CA ASP A 130 14.68 -7.80 -13.64
C ASP A 130 13.26 -7.25 -13.31
N GLY A 131 13.09 -6.61 -12.16
CA GLY A 131 11.84 -6.01 -11.73
C GLY A 131 11.27 -6.63 -10.45
N PRO A 132 10.09 -6.15 -10.01
CA PRO A 132 9.44 -6.65 -8.81
C PRO A 132 8.72 -7.99 -9.06
N ILE A 133 8.80 -8.89 -8.08
CA ILE A 133 8.08 -10.17 -8.05
C ILE A 133 7.19 -10.18 -6.81
N VAL A 134 5.89 -10.33 -6.98
CA VAL A 134 4.94 -10.43 -5.87
C VAL A 134 4.92 -11.87 -5.36
N LEU A 135 5.45 -12.09 -4.16
CA LEU A 135 5.55 -13.42 -3.54
C LEU A 135 4.29 -13.80 -2.78
N ALA A 136 3.66 -12.84 -2.10
CA ALA A 136 2.40 -13.04 -1.38
C ALA A 136 1.61 -11.74 -1.30
N VAL A 137 0.28 -11.87 -1.28
CA VAL A 137 -0.64 -10.75 -1.01
C VAL A 137 -1.63 -11.19 0.05
N ASN A 138 -1.87 -10.32 1.04
CA ASN A 138 -2.88 -10.54 2.07
C ASN A 138 -2.69 -11.81 2.93
N SER A 139 -1.46 -12.24 3.16
CA SER A 139 -1.19 -13.38 4.07
C SER A 139 -1.51 -12.99 5.52
N THR A 140 -2.30 -13.81 6.21
CA THR A 140 -2.80 -13.55 7.58
C THR A 140 -2.31 -14.55 8.62
N GLY A 141 -1.34 -15.41 8.31
CA GLY A 141 -0.83 -16.38 9.28
C GLY A 141 -0.01 -17.52 8.70
N ASP A 142 0.35 -17.45 7.42
CA ASP A 142 1.15 -18.48 6.75
C ASP A 142 2.64 -18.41 7.16
N ASP A 143 3.36 -19.51 6.95
CA ASP A 143 4.80 -19.55 7.15
C ASP A 143 5.53 -18.77 6.04
N LEU A 144 5.91 -17.54 6.36
CA LEU A 144 6.59 -16.65 5.41
C LEU A 144 8.00 -17.15 5.02
N ARG A 145 8.57 -18.14 5.71
CA ARG A 145 9.86 -18.74 5.35
C ARG A 145 9.79 -19.45 4.00
N ALA A 146 8.61 -19.95 3.63
CA ALA A 146 8.36 -20.54 2.33
C ALA A 146 8.44 -19.55 1.15
N LEU A 147 8.43 -18.23 1.43
CA LEU A 147 8.53 -17.18 0.43
C LEU A 147 9.98 -16.75 0.13
N ALA A 148 10.97 -17.32 0.81
CA ALA A 148 12.37 -17.05 0.51
C ALA A 148 12.69 -17.58 -0.91
N PRO A 149 13.33 -16.78 -1.78
CA PRO A 149 13.76 -17.25 -3.08
C PRO A 149 14.78 -18.37 -2.89
N SER A 150 14.61 -19.44 -3.67
CA SER A 150 15.55 -20.57 -3.76
C SER A 150 16.86 -20.17 -4.42
#